data_530ff7e26320ab02eb76559799a18bc4
#
_entry.id   530ff7e26320ab02eb76559799a18bc4
#
_cell.length_a   1.000
_cell.length_b   1.000
_cell.length_c   1.000
_cell.angle_alpha   90.00
_cell.angle_beta   90.00
_cell.angle_gamma   90.00
#
_symmetry.space_group_name_H-M   'P 1'
#
loop_
_entity.id
_entity.type
_entity.pdbx_description
1 polymer ?
#
loop_
_entity_poly.entity_id
_entity_poly.type
_entity_poly.pdbx_seq_one_letter_code
_entity_poly.pdbx_strand_id
1 'polypeptide(L)'
;MFPGPLFAGYGRDFEFTAKGERRGFYIVSFDQTVTDVEFVETVLVESMCKEYNLTGLNSSRAQDTLAESFGSLDVNGKIVVLKIRGELSGGKTSDIDFVHLQNLLYDRGAVDVHLSRRSLTSADYGAIKVAGEDVTIIEERLFKENIGTVQTNIPELQGDSGVKLSLELLRVLKEDRNPAENKKEYEARMI
;
A
#
# COMPACT_ATOMS: atom_id res chain seq x y z
N MET A 1 -17.16 8.55 24.43
CA MET A 1 -15.88 8.22 23.76
C MET A 1 -16.09 6.88 23.09
N PHE A 2 -15.88 6.78 21.79
CA PHE A 2 -16.06 5.50 21.08
C PHE A 2 -14.83 4.63 21.32
N PRO A 3 -15.00 3.34 21.64
CA PRO A 3 -13.87 2.42 21.71
C PRO A 3 -13.15 2.39 20.37
N GLY A 4 -11.85 2.53 20.38
CA GLY A 4 -11.03 2.36 19.19
C GLY A 4 -11.09 0.91 18.69
N PRO A 5 -10.65 0.63 17.46
CA PRO A 5 -10.59 -0.73 16.95
C PRO A 5 -9.70 -1.60 17.86
N LEU A 6 -10.08 -2.87 18.00
CA LEU A 6 -9.39 -3.83 18.90
C LEU A 6 -7.98 -4.22 18.43
N PHE A 7 -7.65 -3.93 17.20
CA PHE A 7 -6.33 -4.18 16.60
C PHE A 7 -5.91 -2.98 15.75
N ALA A 8 -4.65 -2.92 15.41
CA ALA A 8 -4.15 -1.90 14.49
C ALA A 8 -4.86 -2.03 13.14
N GLY A 9 -5.53 -0.97 12.73
CA GLY A 9 -6.09 -0.89 11.40
C GLY A 9 -5.00 -0.65 10.35
N TYR A 10 -5.29 -1.00 9.12
CA TYR A 10 -4.40 -0.73 8.01
C TYR A 10 -4.48 0.76 7.59
N GLY A 11 -3.38 1.34 7.24
CA GLY A 11 -3.30 2.71 6.74
C GLY A 11 -3.19 3.77 7.85
N ARG A 12 -4.27 4.47 8.16
CA ARG A 12 -4.24 5.58 9.15
C ARG A 12 -3.80 5.14 10.54
N ASP A 13 -4.12 3.91 10.92
CA ASP A 13 -3.82 3.37 12.23
C ASP A 13 -2.36 2.91 12.37
N PHE A 14 -1.58 2.93 11.28
CA PHE A 14 -0.16 2.66 11.33
C PHE A 14 0.56 3.57 12.32
N GLU A 15 0.26 4.88 12.29
CA GLU A 15 0.88 5.85 13.17
C GLU A 15 0.50 5.62 14.64
N PHE A 16 -0.76 5.25 14.89
CA PHE A 16 -1.23 4.92 16.25
C PHE A 16 -0.55 3.66 16.78
N THR A 17 -0.43 2.63 15.94
CA THR A 17 0.29 1.40 16.30
C THR A 17 1.77 1.66 16.55
N ALA A 18 2.41 2.48 15.73
CA ALA A 18 3.81 2.86 15.89
C ALA A 18 4.07 3.65 17.18
N LYS A 19 3.09 4.40 17.65
CA LYS A 19 3.16 5.15 18.91
C LYS A 19 2.88 4.29 20.15
N GLY A 20 2.50 3.03 19.97
CA GLY A 20 2.17 2.12 21.07
C GLY A 20 0.94 2.56 21.86
N GLU A 21 -0.03 3.21 21.24
CA GLU A 21 -1.25 3.65 21.92
C GLU A 21 -2.06 2.45 22.40
N ARG A 22 -2.43 2.51 23.68
CA ARG A 22 -3.25 1.49 24.33
C ARG A 22 -4.68 1.53 23.80
N ARG A 23 -5.24 0.37 23.52
CA ARG A 23 -6.61 0.22 23.01
C ARG A 23 -7.45 -0.52 24.03
N GLY A 24 -8.71 -0.13 24.13
CA GLY A 24 -9.61 -0.73 25.10
C GLY A 24 -10.90 0.06 25.22
N PHE A 25 -11.59 -0.15 26.34
CA PHE A 25 -12.83 0.53 26.67
C PHE A 25 -12.80 1.01 28.12
N TYR A 26 -13.68 1.93 28.45
CA TYR A 26 -13.85 2.41 29.79
C TYR A 26 -15.08 1.77 30.43
N ILE A 27 -14.92 1.28 31.66
CA ILE A 27 -16.02 0.97 32.54
C ILE A 27 -16.24 2.21 33.41
N VAL A 28 -17.46 2.74 33.37
CA VAL A 28 -17.82 3.95 34.13
C VAL A 28 -18.90 3.57 35.10
N SER A 29 -18.60 3.72 36.39
CA SER A 29 -19.57 3.57 37.47
C SER A 29 -20.13 4.95 37.84
N PHE A 30 -21.42 5.03 38.06
CA PHE A 30 -22.06 6.29 38.45
C PHE A 30 -23.23 6.07 39.40
N ASP A 31 -23.38 7.02 40.33
CA ASP A 31 -24.54 7.20 41.19
C ASP A 31 -24.78 8.70 41.28
N GLN A 32 -25.74 9.26 40.52
CA GLN A 32 -25.98 10.70 40.28
C GLN A 32 -24.78 11.44 39.66
N THR A 33 -23.56 11.07 40.02
CA THR A 33 -22.30 11.54 39.46
C THR A 33 -21.40 10.35 39.10
N VAL A 34 -20.39 10.58 38.25
CA VAL A 34 -19.38 9.55 37.95
C VAL A 34 -18.57 9.29 39.22
N THR A 35 -18.61 8.06 39.73
CA THR A 35 -17.93 7.62 40.95
C THR A 35 -16.60 6.93 40.67
N ASP A 36 -16.49 6.26 39.51
CA ASP A 36 -15.27 5.58 39.12
C ASP A 36 -15.16 5.46 37.58
N VAL A 37 -13.92 5.43 37.06
CA VAL A 37 -13.61 5.24 35.65
C VAL A 37 -12.41 4.31 35.52
N GLU A 38 -12.64 3.11 35.07
CA GLU A 38 -11.61 2.10 34.84
C GLU A 38 -11.36 1.95 33.33
N PHE A 39 -10.09 1.99 32.90
CA PHE A 39 -9.72 1.66 31.53
C PHE A 39 -9.33 0.18 31.44
N VAL A 40 -10.08 -0.57 30.64
CA VAL A 40 -9.81 -1.98 30.38
C VAL A 40 -9.11 -2.09 29.03
N GLU A 41 -7.83 -2.44 29.08
CA GLU A 41 -7.05 -2.65 27.85
C GLU A 41 -7.44 -3.98 27.20
N THR A 42 -7.65 -3.95 25.88
CA THR A 42 -8.01 -5.13 25.10
C THR A 42 -6.94 -5.38 24.04
N VAL A 43 -6.15 -6.41 24.22
CA VAL A 43 -5.16 -6.89 23.26
C VAL A 43 -5.55 -8.32 22.89
N LEU A 44 -6.14 -8.51 21.71
CA LEU A 44 -6.48 -9.85 21.19
C LEU A 44 -5.29 -10.51 20.52
N VAL A 45 -4.52 -9.75 19.75
CA VAL A 45 -3.31 -10.18 19.05
C VAL A 45 -2.28 -9.07 19.18
N GLU A 46 -1.07 -9.43 19.57
CA GLU A 46 0.03 -8.49 19.58
C GLU A 46 0.31 -7.98 18.16
N SER A 47 0.63 -6.70 18.05
CA SER A 47 1.03 -6.11 16.79
C SER A 47 2.39 -5.47 16.91
N MET A 48 3.16 -5.55 15.84
CA MET A 48 4.42 -4.84 15.71
C MET A 48 4.43 -3.98 14.46
N CYS A 49 5.14 -2.87 14.55
CA CYS A 49 5.24 -1.92 13.47
C CYS A 49 6.69 -1.54 13.25
N LYS A 50 7.16 -1.66 11.99
CA LYS A 50 8.50 -1.22 11.63
C LYS A 50 8.50 -0.44 10.32
N GLU A 51 9.44 0.48 10.23
CA GLU A 51 9.67 1.29 9.04
C GLU A 51 11.07 1.05 8.51
N TYR A 52 11.18 0.86 7.20
CA TYR A 52 12.44 0.65 6.47
C TYR A 52 12.62 1.74 5.44
N ASN A 53 13.79 2.37 5.47
CA ASN A 53 14.18 3.37 4.48
C ASN A 53 15.22 2.77 3.54
N LEU A 54 14.88 2.64 2.27
CA LEU A 54 15.71 2.04 1.23
C LEU A 54 16.38 3.09 0.32
N THR A 55 16.37 4.36 0.73
CA THR A 55 16.97 5.44 -0.06
C THR A 55 18.43 5.16 -0.38
N GLY A 56 18.76 5.25 -1.66
CA GLY A 56 20.13 5.06 -2.16
C GLY A 56 20.54 3.62 -2.39
N LEU A 57 19.71 2.63 -2.04
CA LEU A 57 19.95 1.23 -2.39
C LEU A 57 19.43 0.94 -3.81
N ASN A 58 20.08 0.03 -4.52
CA ASN A 58 19.48 -0.55 -5.73
C ASN A 58 18.50 -1.67 -5.34
N SER A 59 17.66 -2.10 -6.29
CA SER A 59 16.60 -3.10 -6.04
C SER A 59 17.12 -4.41 -5.45
N SER A 60 18.27 -4.92 -5.92
CA SER A 60 18.87 -6.16 -5.41
C SER A 60 19.32 -6.01 -3.95
N ARG A 61 20.06 -4.95 -3.63
CA ARG A 61 20.47 -4.68 -2.25
C ARG A 61 19.30 -4.41 -1.32
N ALA A 62 18.27 -3.73 -1.82
CA ALA A 62 17.04 -3.50 -1.08
C ALA A 62 16.35 -4.84 -0.72
N GLN A 63 16.28 -5.76 -1.68
CA GLN A 63 15.78 -7.12 -1.47
C GLN A 63 16.55 -7.84 -0.36
N ASP A 64 17.89 -7.88 -0.47
CA ASP A 64 18.76 -8.58 0.49
C ASP A 64 18.64 -7.97 1.89
N THR A 65 18.65 -6.63 1.99
CA THR A 65 18.52 -5.92 3.26
C THR A 65 17.18 -6.20 3.94
N LEU A 66 16.08 -6.24 3.17
CA LEU A 66 14.77 -6.58 3.70
C LEU A 66 14.70 -8.04 4.13
N ALA A 67 15.21 -8.97 3.33
CA ALA A 67 15.23 -10.39 3.65
C ALA A 67 16.00 -10.68 4.94
N GLU A 68 17.18 -10.10 5.10
CA GLU A 68 18.01 -10.23 6.31
C GLU A 68 17.29 -9.62 7.53
N SER A 69 16.73 -8.42 7.37
CA SER A 69 15.99 -7.73 8.44
C SER A 69 14.76 -8.52 8.86
N PHE A 70 13.97 -9.03 7.92
CA PHE A 70 12.76 -9.81 8.20
C PHE A 70 13.10 -11.15 8.82
N GLY A 71 14.22 -11.76 8.41
CA GLY A 71 14.74 -12.98 9.02
C GLY A 71 15.10 -12.85 10.50
N SER A 72 15.37 -11.65 11.00
CA SER A 72 15.72 -11.38 12.40
C SER A 72 14.53 -10.93 13.27
N LEU A 73 13.34 -10.69 12.68
CA LEU A 73 12.18 -10.20 13.43
C LEU A 73 11.55 -11.31 14.28
N ASP A 74 11.17 -10.97 15.51
CA ASP A 74 10.28 -11.79 16.33
C ASP A 74 8.83 -11.50 15.97
N VAL A 75 8.27 -12.31 15.07
CA VAL A 75 6.93 -12.12 14.48
C VAL A 75 5.92 -13.18 14.91
N ASN A 76 6.36 -14.19 15.66
CA ASN A 76 5.50 -15.32 16.03
C ASN A 76 4.26 -14.87 16.81
N GLY A 77 3.08 -15.21 16.33
CA GLY A 77 1.80 -14.86 16.94
C GLY A 77 1.41 -13.38 16.80
N LYS A 78 2.11 -12.59 15.98
CA LYS A 78 1.90 -11.13 15.86
C LYS A 78 1.30 -10.73 14.52
N ILE A 79 0.57 -9.61 14.52
CA ILE A 79 0.24 -8.86 13.31
C ILE A 79 1.42 -7.93 13.00
N VAL A 80 1.99 -8.06 11.82
CA VAL A 80 3.19 -7.34 11.40
C VAL A 80 2.81 -6.24 10.41
N VAL A 81 3.05 -4.99 10.79
CA VAL A 81 2.83 -3.83 9.92
C VAL A 81 4.17 -3.24 9.53
N LEU A 82 4.48 -3.29 8.24
CA LEU A 82 5.75 -2.82 7.70
C LEU A 82 5.51 -1.65 6.75
N LYS A 83 6.27 -0.58 6.93
CA LYS A 83 6.28 0.56 6.02
C LYS A 83 7.63 0.64 5.34
N ILE A 84 7.62 0.52 4.03
CA ILE A 84 8.82 0.61 3.20
C ILE A 84 8.75 1.92 2.44
N ARG A 85 9.81 2.72 2.55
CA ARG A 85 9.92 4.03 1.92
C ARG A 85 11.31 4.26 1.37
N GLY A 86 11.44 5.31 0.58
CA GLY A 86 12.70 5.79 0.05
C GLY A 86 12.72 5.78 -1.47
N GLU A 87 13.82 6.25 -2.03
CA GLU A 87 14.08 6.27 -3.47
C GLU A 87 15.24 5.34 -3.78
N LEU A 88 14.95 4.30 -4.57
CA LEU A 88 15.98 3.39 -5.05
C LEU A 88 16.91 4.11 -6.02
N SER A 89 18.21 3.88 -5.88
CA SER A 89 19.25 4.47 -6.75
C SER A 89 19.34 3.80 -8.12
N GLY A 90 18.69 2.65 -8.32
CA GLY A 90 18.63 1.90 -9.57
C GLY A 90 17.82 0.63 -9.44
N GLY A 91 17.30 0.16 -10.57
CA GLY A 91 16.33 -0.92 -10.64
C GLY A 91 14.91 -0.45 -10.33
N LYS A 92 13.95 -1.30 -10.59
CA LYS A 92 12.53 -1.00 -10.39
C LYS A 92 12.07 -1.46 -9.01
N THR A 93 11.06 -0.81 -8.47
CA THR A 93 10.41 -1.27 -7.23
C THR A 93 9.74 -2.64 -7.40
N SER A 94 9.36 -3.01 -8.63
CA SER A 94 8.84 -4.33 -9.00
C SER A 94 9.88 -5.44 -9.00
N ASP A 95 11.16 -5.11 -9.04
CA ASP A 95 12.26 -6.12 -9.00
C ASP A 95 12.45 -6.69 -7.58
N ILE A 96 11.84 -6.05 -6.59
CA ILE A 96 11.81 -6.55 -5.21
C ILE A 96 10.66 -7.53 -5.06
N ASP A 97 10.96 -8.78 -4.74
CA ASP A 97 9.95 -9.83 -4.52
C ASP A 97 9.29 -9.69 -3.14
N PHE A 98 8.33 -8.80 -3.05
CA PHE A 98 7.57 -8.57 -1.82
C PHE A 98 6.70 -9.76 -1.42
N VAL A 99 6.31 -10.61 -2.37
CA VAL A 99 5.54 -11.83 -2.07
C VAL A 99 6.41 -12.82 -1.31
N HIS A 100 7.63 -13.04 -1.78
CA HIS A 100 8.60 -13.87 -1.07
C HIS A 100 8.90 -13.32 0.33
N LEU A 101 9.11 -12.01 0.46
CA LEU A 101 9.36 -11.36 1.74
C LEU A 101 8.19 -11.49 2.72
N GLN A 102 6.95 -11.40 2.26
CA GLN A 102 5.78 -11.64 3.09
C GLN A 102 5.68 -13.09 3.53
N ASN A 103 5.90 -14.04 2.62
CA ASN A 103 5.87 -15.46 2.93
C ASN A 103 6.90 -15.84 3.99
N LEU A 104 8.10 -15.25 3.93
CA LEU A 104 9.14 -15.44 4.95
C LEU A 104 8.65 -15.06 6.35
N LEU A 105 7.82 -14.04 6.50
CA LEU A 105 7.24 -13.65 7.79
C LEU A 105 6.11 -14.59 8.20
N TYR A 106 5.27 -15.05 7.27
CA TYR A 106 4.25 -16.05 7.55
C TYR A 106 4.85 -17.38 7.99
N ASP A 107 5.92 -17.84 7.33
CA ASP A 107 6.64 -19.07 7.69
C ASP A 107 7.26 -19.00 9.09
N ARG A 108 7.52 -17.78 9.58
CA ARG A 108 8.00 -17.51 10.93
C ARG A 108 6.90 -17.33 11.98
N GLY A 109 5.64 -17.57 11.60
CA GLY A 109 4.49 -17.58 12.49
C GLY A 109 3.78 -16.23 12.65
N ALA A 110 3.97 -15.27 11.74
CA ALA A 110 3.16 -14.06 11.72
C ALA A 110 1.68 -14.42 11.47
N VAL A 111 0.78 -13.82 12.24
CA VAL A 111 -0.68 -14.01 12.09
C VAL A 111 -1.18 -13.30 10.84
N ASP A 112 -0.69 -12.09 10.61
CA ASP A 112 -0.97 -11.31 9.40
C ASP A 112 0.19 -10.37 9.12
N VAL A 113 0.41 -10.06 7.82
CA VAL A 113 1.48 -9.17 7.36
C VAL A 113 0.92 -8.11 6.44
N HIS A 114 0.90 -6.88 6.94
CA HIS A 114 0.57 -5.71 6.14
C HIS A 114 1.82 -4.94 5.72
N LEU A 115 2.07 -4.89 4.42
CA LEU A 115 3.24 -4.25 3.85
C LEU A 115 2.83 -3.03 3.02
N SER A 116 3.14 -1.83 3.52
CA SER A 116 2.90 -0.57 2.83
C SER A 116 4.16 -0.11 2.12
N ARG A 117 4.08 0.03 0.79
CA ARG A 117 5.17 0.47 -0.09
C ARG A 117 4.84 1.73 -0.90
N ARG A 118 3.79 2.46 -0.49
CA ARG A 118 3.31 3.65 -1.22
C ARG A 118 4.34 4.77 -1.33
N SER A 119 5.29 4.81 -0.40
CA SER A 119 6.35 5.83 -0.35
C SER A 119 7.70 5.29 -0.85
N LEU A 120 7.69 4.15 -1.56
CA LEU A 120 8.86 3.60 -2.22
C LEU A 120 8.82 3.99 -3.69
N THR A 121 9.86 4.67 -4.14
CA THR A 121 10.03 5.12 -5.52
C THR A 121 11.36 4.62 -6.08
N SER A 122 11.60 4.82 -7.36
CA SER A 122 12.88 4.54 -8.00
C SER A 122 13.35 5.73 -8.80
N ALA A 123 14.63 6.03 -8.76
CA ALA A 123 15.26 7.06 -9.58
C ALA A 123 15.10 6.77 -11.08
N ASP A 124 15.01 5.50 -11.46
CA ASP A 124 14.78 5.09 -12.86
C ASP A 124 13.41 5.55 -13.38
N TYR A 125 12.41 5.73 -12.50
CA TYR A 125 11.12 6.35 -12.86
C TYR A 125 11.20 7.88 -12.94
N GLY A 126 12.07 8.51 -12.15
CA GLY A 126 12.32 9.96 -12.20
C GLY A 126 13.11 10.41 -13.44
N ALA A 127 13.76 9.47 -14.10
CA ALA A 127 14.55 9.74 -15.31
C ALA A 127 13.73 9.80 -16.62
N ILE A 128 12.39 9.63 -16.55
CA ILE A 128 11.53 10.04 -17.66
C ILE A 128 11.51 11.58 -17.68
N LYS A 129 12.65 12.15 -18.02
CA LYS A 129 12.72 13.56 -18.43
C LYS A 129 11.93 13.63 -19.73
N VAL A 130 10.74 14.21 -19.64
CA VAL A 130 9.89 14.60 -20.76
C VAL A 130 10.62 15.72 -21.53
N ALA A 131 11.69 15.36 -22.19
CA ALA A 131 12.36 16.23 -23.15
C ALA A 131 11.76 15.95 -24.54
N GLY A 132 10.54 16.50 -24.78
CA GLY A 132 9.99 16.56 -26.12
C GLY A 132 9.36 15.28 -26.68
N GLU A 133 9.14 14.23 -25.89
CA GLU A 133 8.35 13.07 -26.34
C GLU A 133 6.85 13.36 -26.26
N ASP A 134 6.08 12.89 -27.21
CA ASP A 134 4.63 12.98 -27.21
C ASP A 134 4.08 12.28 -25.96
N VAL A 135 3.15 12.94 -25.27
CA VAL A 135 2.50 12.44 -24.05
C VAL A 135 1.94 11.03 -24.25
N THR A 136 1.43 10.74 -25.44
CA THR A 136 0.87 9.43 -25.82
C THR A 136 1.93 8.31 -25.78
N ILE A 137 3.17 8.60 -26.19
CA ILE A 137 4.27 7.63 -26.15
C ILE A 137 4.67 7.31 -24.72
N ILE A 138 4.66 8.33 -23.87
CA ILE A 138 4.96 8.18 -22.44
C ILE A 138 3.89 7.33 -21.76
N GLU A 139 2.62 7.60 -22.04
CA GLU A 139 1.48 6.84 -21.52
C GLU A 139 1.52 5.38 -21.95
N GLU A 140 1.79 5.10 -23.22
CA GLU A 140 1.92 3.74 -23.73
C GLU A 140 3.05 2.98 -23.04
N ARG A 141 4.20 3.62 -22.84
CA ARG A 141 5.33 3.04 -22.12
C ARG A 141 4.98 2.72 -20.68
N LEU A 142 4.33 3.66 -19.97
CA LEU A 142 3.89 3.47 -18.60
C LEU A 142 2.91 2.30 -18.46
N PHE A 143 1.96 2.15 -19.39
CA PHE A 143 1.05 1.02 -19.38
C PHE A 143 1.78 -0.29 -19.67
N LYS A 144 2.67 -0.34 -20.65
CA LYS A 144 3.50 -1.54 -20.94
C LYS A 144 4.32 -1.99 -19.73
N GLU A 145 4.87 -1.05 -18.99
CA GLU A 145 5.68 -1.35 -17.79
C GLU A 145 4.84 -1.82 -16.60
N ASN A 146 3.61 -1.34 -16.47
CA ASN A 146 2.79 -1.62 -15.28
C ASN A 146 1.78 -2.76 -15.47
N ILE A 147 1.28 -3.03 -16.67
CA ILE A 147 0.31 -4.11 -16.93
C ILE A 147 0.82 -5.47 -16.51
N GLY A 148 2.11 -5.76 -16.70
CA GLY A 148 2.74 -6.99 -16.24
C GLY A 148 2.85 -7.17 -14.72
N THR A 149 2.63 -6.08 -13.95
CA THR A 149 2.72 -6.12 -12.48
C THR A 149 1.38 -6.37 -11.81
N VAL A 150 0.28 -6.24 -12.54
CA VAL A 150 -1.08 -6.48 -12.03
C VAL A 150 -1.48 -7.91 -12.33
N GLN A 151 -1.56 -8.73 -11.29
CA GLN A 151 -2.13 -10.07 -11.44
C GLN A 151 -3.64 -9.95 -11.61
N THR A 152 -4.11 -10.25 -12.81
CA THR A 152 -5.54 -10.29 -13.13
C THR A 152 -5.87 -11.58 -13.88
N ASN A 153 -7.04 -12.14 -13.59
CA ASN A 153 -7.58 -13.30 -14.30
C ASN A 153 -8.38 -12.90 -15.56
N ILE A 154 -8.37 -11.62 -15.92
CA ILE A 154 -9.09 -11.08 -17.07
C ILE A 154 -8.10 -11.02 -18.25
N PRO A 155 -8.23 -11.87 -19.28
CA PRO A 155 -7.27 -11.95 -20.38
C PRO A 155 -7.11 -10.62 -21.16
N GLU A 156 -8.20 -9.85 -21.25
CA GLU A 156 -8.25 -8.56 -21.94
C GLU A 156 -7.39 -7.49 -21.28
N LEU A 157 -7.09 -7.67 -20.00
CA LEU A 157 -6.23 -6.77 -19.22
C LEU A 157 -4.75 -7.22 -19.20
N GLN A 158 -4.38 -8.23 -19.98
CA GLN A 158 -3.02 -8.76 -20.02
C GLN A 158 -2.30 -8.38 -21.31
N GLY A 159 -0.97 -8.25 -21.23
CA GLY A 159 -0.09 -8.02 -22.39
C GLY A 159 -0.50 -6.81 -23.23
N ASP A 160 -0.28 -6.90 -24.55
CA ASP A 160 -0.54 -5.81 -25.49
C ASP A 160 -2.03 -5.42 -25.59
N SER A 161 -2.94 -6.37 -25.35
CA SER A 161 -4.38 -6.11 -25.34
C SER A 161 -4.75 -5.21 -24.15
N GLY A 162 -4.16 -5.47 -23.00
CA GLY A 162 -4.34 -4.65 -21.80
C GLY A 162 -3.78 -3.24 -21.97
N VAL A 163 -2.64 -3.08 -22.64
CA VAL A 163 -2.07 -1.75 -22.96
C VAL A 163 -3.04 -0.95 -23.83
N LYS A 164 -3.55 -1.56 -24.92
CA LYS A 164 -4.51 -0.90 -25.83
C LYS A 164 -5.78 -0.48 -25.10
N LEU A 165 -6.36 -1.38 -24.31
CA LEU A 165 -7.55 -1.09 -23.53
C LEU A 165 -7.31 0.04 -22.53
N SER A 166 -6.17 0.04 -21.86
CA SER A 166 -5.81 1.09 -20.88
C SER A 166 -5.66 2.46 -21.54
N LEU A 167 -5.05 2.53 -22.73
CA LEU A 167 -4.92 3.76 -23.48
C LEU A 167 -6.29 4.28 -23.96
N GLU A 168 -7.17 3.39 -24.39
CA GLU A 168 -8.52 3.75 -24.82
C GLU A 168 -9.34 4.27 -23.65
N LEU A 169 -9.32 3.60 -22.51
CA LEU A 169 -9.94 4.07 -21.26
C LEU A 169 -9.39 5.41 -20.82
N LEU A 170 -8.08 5.60 -20.87
CA LEU A 170 -7.47 6.88 -20.52
C LEU A 170 -7.93 8.01 -21.44
N ARG A 171 -8.06 7.72 -22.76
CA ARG A 171 -8.58 8.69 -23.73
C ARG A 171 -10.00 9.11 -23.38
N VAL A 172 -10.87 8.14 -23.09
CA VAL A 172 -12.26 8.40 -22.70
C VAL A 172 -12.32 9.20 -21.40
N LEU A 173 -11.51 8.83 -20.39
CA LEU A 173 -11.45 9.53 -19.10
C LEU A 173 -10.92 10.96 -19.20
N LYS A 174 -10.12 11.28 -20.22
CA LYS A 174 -9.63 12.64 -20.48
C LYS A 174 -10.63 13.51 -21.25
N GLU A 175 -11.69 12.94 -21.80
CA GLU A 175 -12.70 13.71 -22.47
C GLU A 175 -13.50 14.56 -21.47
N ASP A 176 -13.48 15.86 -21.65
CA ASP A 176 -14.25 16.79 -20.84
C ASP A 176 -15.76 16.53 -20.99
N ARG A 177 -16.50 16.77 -19.92
CA ARG A 177 -17.94 16.75 -19.96
C ARG A 177 -18.44 17.87 -20.86
N ASN A 178 -19.30 17.53 -21.84
CA ASN A 178 -19.94 18.55 -22.67
C ASN A 178 -20.77 19.51 -21.81
N PRO A 179 -20.73 20.82 -22.05
CA PRO A 179 -21.45 21.79 -21.24
C PRO A 179 -22.98 21.55 -21.18
N ALA A 180 -23.54 20.89 -22.21
CA ALA A 180 -24.95 20.56 -22.32
C ALA A 180 -25.30 19.15 -21.78
N GLU A 181 -24.33 18.35 -21.41
CA GLU A 181 -24.49 16.96 -21.00
C GLU A 181 -24.84 16.88 -19.51
N ASN A 182 -25.90 16.17 -19.15
CA ASN A 182 -26.21 15.91 -17.76
C ASN A 182 -25.34 14.76 -17.19
N LYS A 183 -25.36 14.59 -15.85
CA LYS A 183 -24.51 13.58 -15.17
C LYS A 183 -24.78 12.17 -15.67
N LYS A 184 -26.04 11.80 -15.91
CA LYS A 184 -26.42 10.45 -16.37
C LYS A 184 -25.96 10.16 -17.80
N GLU A 185 -26.02 11.16 -18.67
CA GLU A 185 -25.54 11.06 -20.05
C GLU A 185 -24.01 10.92 -20.09
N TYR A 186 -23.31 11.69 -19.26
CA TYR A 186 -21.87 11.55 -19.09
C TYR A 186 -21.48 10.16 -18.60
N GLU A 187 -22.11 9.66 -17.53
CA GLU A 187 -21.88 8.32 -16.99
C GLU A 187 -22.18 7.22 -18.03
N ALA A 188 -23.23 7.35 -18.81
CA ALA A 188 -23.59 6.39 -19.86
C ALA A 188 -22.59 6.37 -21.03
N ARG A 189 -21.93 7.50 -21.31
CA ARG A 189 -20.88 7.59 -22.33
C ARG A 189 -19.54 6.97 -21.85
N MET A 190 -19.34 6.91 -20.52
CA MET A 190 -18.11 6.39 -19.91
C MET A 190 -18.14 4.87 -19.67
N ILE A 191 -19.28 4.22 -19.88
CA ILE A 191 -19.48 2.76 -19.78
C ILE A 191 -19.44 2.12 -21.15
#